data_19f4ebe78ebe2cebd7508e19fe6ff5db
#
_entry.id   19f4ebe78ebe2cebd7508e19fe6ff5db
#
_cell.length_a   1.000
_cell.length_b   1.000
_cell.length_c   1.000
_cell.angle_alpha   90.00
_cell.angle_beta   90.00
_cell.angle_gamma   90.00
#
_symmetry.space_group_name_H-M   'P 1'
#
loop_
_entity.id
_entity.type
_entity.pdbx_description
1 polymer ?
#
loop_
_entity_poly.entity_id
_entity_poly.type
_entity_poly.pdbx_seq_one_letter_code
_entity_poly.pdbx_strand_id
1 'polypeptide(L)'
;MAYFFMADYSIIHYYSTHTQVYSCKKYQVYGKKAMLIKLFSIILLSGLLLSCATSPTGRSQLLLMSSAEMDQMGLQSFDTLKKDMPIEQDAKINAYVRCVATAITNEVGGEWEVVVFKDSSANAFALPGRKIGVHTGLLDVATNQDQLAAVLGHEVAHVLANHSNERVSQQTAVSQGMSITQAILSPQSELGKTGMGLLGLGTQYGILMPYSRAHESEADIYGLDLMAKAGFDPRESITLWVNMSKAGGESPPEFMSTHPAHETRITDLQKHMPAALKLRQEAQAKGKNPQCK
;
A
#
# COMPACT_ATOMS: atom_id res chain seq x y z
N MET A 1 -1.11 -28.85 94.76
CA MET A 1 -1.98 -27.72 94.44
C MET A 1 -1.34 -26.99 93.32
N ALA A 2 -1.87 -27.13 92.14
CA ALA A 2 -1.96 -26.09 91.12
C ALA A 2 -2.30 -26.74 89.80
N TYR A 3 -3.50 -26.59 89.47
CA TYR A 3 -4.06 -26.78 88.15
C TYR A 3 -3.77 -25.59 87.24
N PHE A 4 -3.94 -25.84 85.93
CA PHE A 4 -4.06 -24.85 84.81
C PHE A 4 -2.76 -24.73 83.97
N PHE A 5 -2.76 -24.94 82.69
CA PHE A 5 -3.60 -24.69 81.56
C PHE A 5 -3.23 -25.63 80.39
N MET A 6 -4.10 -26.58 80.05
CA MET A 6 -4.16 -27.11 78.70
C MET A 6 -5.37 -26.48 78.03
N ALA A 7 -5.16 -25.51 77.22
CA ALA A 7 -6.16 -24.96 76.35
C ALA A 7 -5.52 -24.44 75.06
N ASP A 8 -6.03 -24.96 73.97
CA ASP A 8 -6.02 -24.35 72.64
C ASP A 8 -4.74 -24.26 71.80
N TYR A 9 -4.04 -25.38 71.62
CA TYR A 9 -3.11 -25.53 70.50
C TYR A 9 -3.82 -25.94 69.18
N SER A 10 -5.07 -26.40 69.23
CA SER A 10 -5.79 -26.92 68.03
C SER A 10 -6.40 -25.81 67.15
N ILE A 11 -6.74 -24.65 67.72
CA ILE A 11 -7.39 -23.55 66.94
C ILE A 11 -6.34 -22.74 66.18
N ILE A 12 -5.15 -22.55 66.73
CA ILE A 12 -4.08 -21.79 66.09
C ILE A 12 -3.53 -22.59 64.90
N HIS A 13 -3.50 -23.90 64.92
CA HIS A 13 -3.02 -24.72 63.82
C HIS A 13 -4.03 -24.76 62.67
N TYR A 14 -5.35 -24.70 62.94
CA TYR A 14 -6.41 -24.70 61.90
C TYR A 14 -6.44 -23.37 61.12
N TYR A 15 -6.24 -22.22 61.78
CA TYR A 15 -6.17 -20.92 61.08
C TYR A 15 -4.88 -20.75 60.28
N SER A 16 -3.76 -21.31 60.74
CA SER A 16 -2.49 -21.24 60.03
C SER A 16 -2.50 -22.03 58.71
N THR A 17 -3.11 -23.21 58.68
CA THR A 17 -3.16 -24.05 57.47
C THR A 17 -4.14 -23.52 56.43
N HIS A 18 -5.26 -22.90 56.84
CA HIS A 18 -6.22 -22.34 55.90
C HIS A 18 -5.68 -21.03 55.23
N THR A 19 -4.98 -20.20 55.97
CA THR A 19 -4.40 -18.96 55.37
C THR A 19 -3.22 -19.27 54.45
N GLN A 20 -2.40 -20.27 54.73
CA GLN A 20 -1.31 -20.70 53.83
C GLN A 20 -1.84 -21.33 52.53
N VAL A 21 -2.93 -22.12 52.57
CA VAL A 21 -3.54 -22.74 51.40
C VAL A 21 -4.19 -21.66 50.51
N TYR A 22 -4.82 -20.63 51.07
CA TYR A 22 -5.39 -19.54 50.31
C TYR A 22 -4.29 -18.66 49.67
N SER A 23 -3.19 -18.41 50.35
CA SER A 23 -2.06 -17.67 49.82
C SER A 23 -1.39 -18.41 48.67
N CYS A 24 -1.13 -19.71 48.80
CA CYS A 24 -0.51 -20.52 47.74
C CYS A 24 -1.38 -20.62 46.48
N LYS A 25 -2.72 -20.81 46.60
CA LYS A 25 -3.65 -20.79 45.47
C LYS A 25 -3.71 -19.45 44.76
N LYS A 26 -3.65 -18.35 45.52
CA LYS A 26 -3.68 -16.99 44.94
C LYS A 26 -2.41 -16.71 44.12
N TYR A 27 -1.25 -17.09 44.58
CA TYR A 27 0.02 -16.96 43.84
C TYR A 27 0.06 -17.85 42.59
N GLN A 28 -0.50 -19.07 42.64
CA GLN A 28 -0.54 -19.97 41.51
C GLN A 28 -1.48 -19.46 40.38
N VAL A 29 -2.57 -18.78 40.74
CA VAL A 29 -3.49 -18.17 39.76
C VAL A 29 -2.86 -16.92 39.12
N TYR A 30 -2.14 -16.10 39.90
CA TYR A 30 -1.42 -14.94 39.37
C TYR A 30 -0.27 -15.34 38.44
N GLY A 31 0.47 -16.39 38.79
CA GLY A 31 1.56 -16.91 37.95
C GLY A 31 1.06 -17.43 36.60
N LYS A 32 -0.06 -18.16 36.58
CA LYS A 32 -0.68 -18.65 35.33
C LYS A 32 -1.20 -17.52 34.46
N LYS A 33 -1.86 -16.50 35.03
CA LYS A 33 -2.32 -15.32 34.29
C LYS A 33 -1.14 -14.52 33.72
N ALA A 34 -0.08 -14.30 34.49
CA ALA A 34 1.11 -13.60 34.03
C ALA A 34 1.84 -14.37 32.92
N MET A 35 1.88 -15.71 33.02
CA MET A 35 2.46 -16.56 31.97
C MET A 35 1.64 -16.54 30.70
N LEU A 36 0.31 -16.57 30.78
CA LEU A 36 -0.60 -16.46 29.63
C LEU A 36 -0.48 -15.11 28.93
N ILE A 37 -0.37 -14.00 29.70
CA ILE A 37 -0.16 -12.66 29.15
C ILE A 37 1.19 -12.59 28.42
N LYS A 38 2.26 -13.15 29.01
CA LYS A 38 3.58 -13.19 28.36
C LYS A 38 3.56 -14.05 27.10
N LEU A 39 2.91 -15.22 27.11
CA LEU A 39 2.75 -16.06 25.90
C LEU A 39 1.97 -15.34 24.82
N PHE A 40 0.87 -14.68 25.18
CA PHE A 40 0.05 -13.91 24.25
C PHE A 40 0.83 -12.71 23.67
N SER A 41 1.64 -12.02 24.49
CA SER A 41 2.51 -10.95 24.04
C SER A 41 3.61 -11.44 23.09
N ILE A 42 4.18 -12.63 23.33
CA ILE A 42 5.19 -13.23 22.45
C ILE A 42 4.57 -13.65 21.13
N ILE A 43 3.37 -14.24 21.14
CA ILE A 43 2.63 -14.63 19.92
C ILE A 43 2.24 -13.40 19.11
N LEU A 44 1.78 -12.33 19.77
CA LEU A 44 1.45 -11.07 19.11
C LEU A 44 2.70 -10.41 18.50
N LEU A 45 3.83 -10.42 19.21
CA LEU A 45 5.09 -9.86 18.73
C LEU A 45 5.70 -10.67 17.59
N SER A 46 5.58 -12.02 17.63
CA SER A 46 6.04 -12.88 16.52
C SER A 46 5.15 -12.76 15.27
N GLY A 47 3.85 -12.51 15.43
CA GLY A 47 2.93 -12.21 14.31
C GLY A 47 3.27 -10.92 13.56
N LEU A 48 3.75 -9.89 14.28
CA LEU A 48 4.19 -8.62 13.67
C LEU A 48 5.47 -8.76 12.83
N LEU A 49 6.34 -9.73 13.13
CA LEU A 49 7.58 -9.95 12.38
C LEU A 49 7.36 -10.67 11.04
N LEU A 50 6.21 -11.34 10.85
CA LEU A 50 5.88 -12.09 9.64
C LEU A 50 5.20 -11.26 8.55
N SER A 51 4.76 -10.04 8.87
CA SER A 51 4.05 -9.15 7.93
C SER A 51 4.94 -8.12 7.22
N CYS A 52 6.24 -8.08 7.54
CA CYS A 52 7.18 -7.19 6.85
C CYS A 52 7.66 -7.82 5.55
N ALA A 53 7.15 -7.32 4.43
CA ALA A 53 7.65 -7.62 3.09
C ALA A 53 8.64 -6.54 2.65
N THR A 54 9.42 -6.84 1.61
CA THR A 54 10.33 -5.87 0.99
C THR A 54 9.84 -5.57 -0.41
N SER A 55 9.72 -4.30 -0.74
CA SER A 55 9.36 -3.87 -2.10
C SER A 55 10.49 -4.15 -3.10
N PRO A 56 10.22 -4.09 -4.42
CA PRO A 56 11.23 -4.27 -5.45
C PRO A 56 12.43 -3.32 -5.35
N THR A 57 12.26 -2.15 -4.73
CA THR A 57 13.33 -1.16 -4.51
C THR A 57 14.00 -1.29 -3.13
N GLY A 58 13.62 -2.27 -2.32
CA GLY A 58 14.25 -2.57 -1.03
C GLY A 58 13.58 -1.89 0.17
N ARG A 59 12.44 -1.23 0.02
CA ARG A 59 11.70 -0.59 1.10
C ARG A 59 10.88 -1.62 1.88
N SER A 60 10.85 -1.49 3.21
CA SER A 60 10.00 -2.34 4.07
C SER A 60 8.52 -1.96 3.91
N GLN A 61 7.66 -2.97 3.81
CA GLN A 61 6.21 -2.82 3.59
C GLN A 61 5.42 -3.63 4.63
N LEU A 62 4.27 -3.08 5.04
CA LEU A 62 3.27 -3.81 5.82
C LEU A 62 2.21 -4.36 4.84
N LEU A 63 2.18 -5.66 4.64
CA LEU A 63 1.21 -6.35 3.79
C LEU A 63 0.40 -7.32 4.63
N LEU A 64 -0.85 -6.97 4.94
CA LEU A 64 -1.77 -7.80 5.74
C LEU A 64 -2.67 -8.69 4.89
N MET A 65 -2.90 -8.30 3.62
CA MET A 65 -3.71 -9.08 2.70
C MET A 65 -2.83 -10.01 1.86
N SER A 66 -3.32 -11.21 1.59
CA SER A 66 -2.63 -12.09 0.64
C SER A 66 -2.73 -11.55 -0.80
N SER A 67 -1.78 -11.95 -1.66
CA SER A 67 -1.82 -11.57 -3.08
C SER A 67 -3.12 -12.04 -3.75
N ALA A 68 -3.62 -13.23 -3.41
CA ALA A 68 -4.86 -13.76 -3.98
C ALA A 68 -6.10 -12.93 -3.59
N GLU A 69 -6.18 -12.45 -2.36
CA GLU A 69 -7.27 -11.55 -1.92
C GLU A 69 -7.20 -10.22 -2.66
N MET A 70 -6.00 -9.64 -2.78
CA MET A 70 -5.81 -8.40 -3.53
C MET A 70 -6.16 -8.56 -5.01
N ASP A 71 -5.75 -9.65 -5.64
CA ASP A 71 -6.08 -9.94 -7.05
C ASP A 71 -7.58 -10.09 -7.25
N GLN A 72 -8.28 -10.77 -6.32
CA GLN A 72 -9.74 -10.89 -6.38
C GLN A 72 -10.44 -9.53 -6.22
N MET A 73 -9.98 -8.67 -5.30
CA MET A 73 -10.51 -7.32 -5.15
C MET A 73 -10.29 -6.47 -6.40
N GLY A 74 -9.10 -6.55 -7.00
CA GLY A 74 -8.77 -5.84 -8.23
C GLY A 74 -9.62 -6.31 -9.41
N LEU A 75 -9.82 -7.63 -9.55
CA LEU A 75 -10.70 -8.22 -10.58
C LEU A 75 -12.14 -7.73 -10.46
N GLN A 76 -12.71 -7.79 -9.24
CA GLN A 76 -14.09 -7.32 -8.99
C GLN A 76 -14.25 -5.83 -9.29
N SER A 77 -13.29 -5.01 -8.87
CA SER A 77 -13.28 -3.57 -9.13
C SER A 77 -13.21 -3.29 -10.63
N PHE A 78 -12.35 -4.01 -11.35
CA PHE A 78 -12.20 -3.84 -12.80
C PHE A 78 -13.43 -4.27 -13.57
N ASP A 79 -14.08 -5.37 -13.17
CA ASP A 79 -15.34 -5.82 -13.77
C ASP A 79 -16.50 -4.84 -13.52
N THR A 80 -16.49 -4.16 -12.38
CA THR A 80 -17.43 -3.07 -12.09
C THR A 80 -17.17 -1.88 -13.00
N LEU A 81 -15.94 -1.43 -13.13
CA LEU A 81 -15.57 -0.33 -14.03
C LEU A 81 -15.96 -0.61 -15.49
N LYS A 82 -15.74 -1.85 -15.96
CA LYS A 82 -16.15 -2.25 -17.34
C LYS A 82 -17.67 -2.22 -17.56
N LYS A 83 -18.47 -2.33 -16.50
CA LYS A 83 -19.94 -2.21 -16.58
C LYS A 83 -20.41 -0.77 -16.50
N ASP A 84 -19.74 0.04 -15.67
CA ASP A 84 -20.19 1.39 -15.33
C ASP A 84 -19.66 2.45 -16.31
N MET A 85 -18.53 2.19 -16.97
CA MET A 85 -17.88 3.13 -17.87
C MET A 85 -17.93 2.65 -19.33
N PRO A 86 -18.17 3.54 -20.29
CA PRO A 86 -18.14 3.19 -21.72
C PRO A 86 -16.72 2.80 -22.14
N ILE A 87 -16.63 1.68 -22.86
CA ILE A 87 -15.36 1.18 -23.41
C ILE A 87 -15.15 1.80 -24.79
N GLU A 88 -13.91 2.25 -25.06
CA GLU A 88 -13.53 2.78 -26.39
C GLU A 88 -13.56 1.67 -27.44
N GLN A 89 -14.22 1.95 -28.58
CA GLN A 89 -14.39 0.99 -29.65
C GLN A 89 -13.46 1.26 -30.86
N ASP A 90 -12.78 2.40 -30.88
CA ASP A 90 -11.84 2.71 -31.97
C ASP A 90 -10.67 1.71 -31.96
N ALA A 91 -10.56 0.96 -33.06
CA ALA A 91 -9.55 -0.08 -33.20
C ALA A 91 -8.11 0.46 -33.19
N LYS A 92 -7.89 1.69 -33.69
CA LYS A 92 -6.55 2.31 -33.73
C LYS A 92 -6.11 2.74 -32.34
N ILE A 93 -7.01 3.40 -31.59
CA ILE A 93 -6.75 3.80 -30.20
C ILE A 93 -6.44 2.56 -29.36
N ASN A 94 -7.27 1.53 -29.46
CA ASN A 94 -7.07 0.27 -28.74
C ASN A 94 -5.75 -0.42 -29.15
N ALA A 95 -5.40 -0.47 -30.43
CA ALA A 95 -4.17 -1.07 -30.91
C ALA A 95 -2.93 -0.31 -30.39
N TYR A 96 -2.98 1.03 -30.42
CA TYR A 96 -1.92 1.88 -29.91
C TYR A 96 -1.67 1.68 -28.42
N VAL A 97 -2.71 1.77 -27.59
CA VAL A 97 -2.58 1.59 -26.14
C VAL A 97 -2.10 0.19 -25.79
N ARG A 98 -2.67 -0.85 -26.43
CA ARG A 98 -2.24 -2.25 -26.22
C ARG A 98 -0.79 -2.49 -26.64
N CYS A 99 -0.34 -1.86 -27.74
CA CYS A 99 1.07 -1.97 -28.16
C CYS A 99 2.00 -1.48 -27.06
N VAL A 100 1.76 -0.29 -26.52
CA VAL A 100 2.58 0.30 -25.44
C VAL A 100 2.49 -0.55 -24.17
N ALA A 101 1.26 -0.90 -23.75
CA ALA A 101 1.04 -1.71 -22.54
C ALA A 101 1.73 -3.08 -22.63
N THR A 102 1.62 -3.77 -23.79
CA THR A 102 2.26 -5.08 -24.00
C THR A 102 3.78 -4.98 -23.94
N ALA A 103 4.37 -3.93 -24.52
CA ALA A 103 5.83 -3.73 -24.44
C ALA A 103 6.30 -3.59 -22.99
N ILE A 104 5.58 -2.84 -22.16
CA ILE A 104 5.87 -2.68 -20.71
C ILE A 104 5.67 -3.99 -19.96
N THR A 105 4.51 -4.65 -20.16
CA THR A 105 4.13 -5.84 -19.38
C THR A 105 4.95 -7.08 -19.73
N ASN A 106 5.52 -7.17 -20.93
CA ASN A 106 6.47 -8.21 -21.31
C ASN A 106 7.74 -8.20 -20.46
N GLU A 107 8.13 -7.05 -19.87
CA GLU A 107 9.30 -6.96 -18.98
C GLU A 107 9.06 -7.60 -17.61
N VAL A 108 7.80 -7.80 -17.23
CA VAL A 108 7.41 -8.30 -15.90
C VAL A 108 6.66 -9.64 -15.97
N GLY A 109 6.27 -10.05 -17.17
CA GLY A 109 5.57 -11.30 -17.42
C GLY A 109 4.14 -11.35 -16.92
N GLY A 110 3.49 -12.49 -17.13
CA GLY A 110 2.09 -12.74 -16.81
C GLY A 110 1.13 -12.15 -17.83
N GLU A 111 -0.15 -12.50 -17.70
CA GLU A 111 -1.21 -12.02 -18.58
C GLU A 111 -1.85 -10.76 -18.00
N TRP A 112 -1.80 -9.66 -18.74
CA TRP A 112 -2.38 -8.38 -18.36
C TRP A 112 -3.60 -8.07 -19.23
N GLU A 113 -4.72 -7.75 -18.58
CA GLU A 113 -5.91 -7.25 -19.27
C GLU A 113 -5.82 -5.73 -19.39
N VAL A 114 -5.93 -5.22 -20.62
CA VAL A 114 -5.87 -3.79 -20.92
C VAL A 114 -7.16 -3.34 -21.53
N VAL A 115 -7.84 -2.36 -20.93
CA VAL A 115 -9.08 -1.78 -21.40
C VAL A 115 -8.91 -0.26 -21.55
N VAL A 116 -9.34 0.27 -22.67
CA VAL A 116 -9.43 1.71 -22.89
C VAL A 116 -10.86 2.14 -22.61
N PHE A 117 -11.04 3.07 -21.68
CA PHE A 117 -12.33 3.67 -21.35
C PHE A 117 -12.52 4.98 -22.09
N LYS A 118 -13.72 5.19 -22.64
CA LYS A 118 -14.09 6.44 -23.30
C LYS A 118 -14.44 7.48 -22.23
N ASP A 119 -13.41 8.15 -21.74
CA ASP A 119 -13.50 9.17 -20.71
C ASP A 119 -12.52 10.30 -21.03
N SER A 120 -12.99 11.54 -20.95
CA SER A 120 -12.20 12.74 -21.29
C SER A 120 -11.21 13.14 -20.20
N SER A 121 -11.25 12.53 -19.03
CA SER A 121 -10.26 12.80 -17.99
C SER A 121 -8.89 12.22 -18.36
N ALA A 122 -7.82 12.96 -18.07
CA ALA A 122 -6.46 12.48 -18.27
C ALA A 122 -6.06 11.56 -17.13
N ASN A 123 -6.38 10.27 -17.26
CA ASN A 123 -6.14 9.26 -16.21
C ASN A 123 -5.76 7.90 -16.80
N ALA A 124 -5.03 7.12 -16.02
CA ALA A 124 -4.84 5.69 -16.16
C ALA A 124 -4.67 5.08 -14.77
N PHE A 125 -4.88 3.78 -14.66
CA PHE A 125 -4.70 3.06 -13.42
C PHE A 125 -4.32 1.60 -13.67
N ALA A 126 -3.61 0.99 -12.73
CA ALA A 126 -3.47 -0.44 -12.67
C ALA A 126 -3.95 -1.01 -11.33
N LEU A 127 -4.67 -2.13 -11.39
CA LEU A 127 -5.21 -2.81 -10.22
C LEU A 127 -4.50 -4.16 -10.02
N PRO A 128 -4.45 -4.66 -8.76
CA PRO A 128 -4.06 -6.03 -8.49
C PRO A 128 -4.80 -7.03 -9.39
N GLY A 129 -4.20 -8.16 -9.68
CA GLY A 129 -4.73 -9.10 -10.67
C GLY A 129 -4.39 -8.72 -12.11
N ARG A 130 -3.40 -7.81 -12.32
CA ARG A 130 -2.87 -7.42 -13.64
C ARG A 130 -3.92 -6.81 -14.56
N LYS A 131 -4.62 -5.80 -14.09
CA LYS A 131 -5.64 -5.06 -14.81
C LYS A 131 -5.17 -3.63 -15.07
N ILE A 132 -5.20 -3.18 -16.31
CA ILE A 132 -4.83 -1.81 -16.70
C ILE A 132 -6.04 -1.15 -17.35
N GLY A 133 -6.42 0.02 -16.82
CA GLY A 133 -7.41 0.91 -17.43
C GLY A 133 -6.73 2.20 -17.90
N VAL A 134 -7.11 2.63 -19.11
CA VAL A 134 -6.60 3.87 -19.70
C VAL A 134 -7.80 4.70 -20.18
N HIS A 135 -7.89 5.95 -19.76
CA HIS A 135 -8.90 6.87 -20.24
C HIS A 135 -8.45 7.52 -21.56
N THR A 136 -9.39 7.71 -22.50
CA THR A 136 -9.05 8.34 -23.79
C THR A 136 -8.46 9.74 -23.64
N GLY A 137 -8.91 10.52 -22.64
CA GLY A 137 -8.36 11.86 -22.35
C GLY A 137 -6.88 11.89 -21.94
N LEU A 138 -6.32 10.75 -21.52
CA LEU A 138 -4.88 10.67 -21.25
C LEU A 138 -4.07 10.86 -22.55
N LEU A 139 -4.59 10.43 -23.70
CA LEU A 139 -3.90 10.49 -24.98
C LEU A 139 -3.76 11.93 -25.49
N ASP A 140 -4.55 12.88 -24.99
CA ASP A 140 -4.44 14.30 -25.28
C ASP A 140 -3.23 14.94 -24.56
N VAL A 141 -2.77 14.32 -23.45
CA VAL A 141 -1.67 14.80 -22.62
C VAL A 141 -0.40 14.00 -22.88
N ALA A 142 -0.51 12.68 -22.96
CA ALA A 142 0.58 11.77 -23.35
C ALA A 142 0.63 11.68 -24.90
N THR A 143 1.27 12.67 -25.52
CA THR A 143 1.19 12.93 -26.97
C THR A 143 2.03 12.00 -27.86
N ASN A 144 2.81 11.10 -27.24
CA ASN A 144 3.59 10.08 -27.95
C ASN A 144 3.67 8.77 -27.13
N GLN A 145 4.16 7.71 -27.78
CA GLN A 145 4.26 6.37 -27.17
C GLN A 145 5.15 6.33 -25.91
N ASP A 146 6.20 7.13 -25.86
CA ASP A 146 7.14 7.14 -24.76
C ASP A 146 6.52 7.81 -23.52
N GLN A 147 5.71 8.86 -23.72
CA GLN A 147 4.94 9.50 -22.65
C GLN A 147 3.86 8.56 -22.10
N LEU A 148 3.14 7.86 -22.98
CA LEU A 148 2.17 6.84 -22.54
C LEU A 148 2.87 5.69 -21.81
N ALA A 149 4.05 5.28 -22.27
CA ALA A 149 4.86 4.28 -21.60
C ALA A 149 5.33 4.71 -20.20
N ALA A 150 5.59 6.02 -19.99
CA ALA A 150 5.94 6.56 -18.68
C ALA A 150 4.75 6.39 -17.69
N VAL A 151 3.52 6.70 -18.11
CA VAL A 151 2.32 6.48 -17.28
C VAL A 151 2.11 4.99 -17.01
N LEU A 152 2.09 4.17 -18.05
CA LEU A 152 1.81 2.74 -17.89
C LEU A 152 2.90 2.02 -17.10
N GLY A 153 4.16 2.41 -17.25
CA GLY A 153 5.26 1.92 -16.43
C GLY A 153 5.09 2.26 -14.95
N HIS A 154 4.67 3.49 -14.65
CA HIS A 154 4.35 3.95 -13.30
C HIS A 154 3.18 3.16 -12.69
N GLU A 155 2.09 2.94 -13.43
CA GLU A 155 0.95 2.16 -12.96
C GLU A 155 1.30 0.69 -12.71
N VAL A 156 2.03 0.06 -13.63
CA VAL A 156 2.53 -1.31 -13.46
C VAL A 156 3.46 -1.40 -12.25
N ALA A 157 4.31 -0.40 -12.01
CA ALA A 157 5.18 -0.35 -10.84
C ALA A 157 4.40 -0.33 -9.52
N HIS A 158 3.27 0.38 -9.44
CA HIS A 158 2.39 0.35 -8.27
C HIS A 158 1.88 -1.06 -7.95
N VAL A 159 1.49 -1.84 -8.96
CA VAL A 159 1.04 -3.22 -8.77
C VAL A 159 2.17 -4.11 -8.31
N LEU A 160 3.34 -4.03 -8.95
CA LEU A 160 4.50 -4.87 -8.63
C LEU A 160 5.10 -4.55 -7.26
N ALA A 161 5.03 -3.29 -6.84
CA ALA A 161 5.45 -2.85 -5.52
C ALA A 161 4.37 -3.05 -4.44
N ASN A 162 3.24 -3.69 -4.76
CA ASN A 162 2.13 -3.95 -3.83
C ASN A 162 1.58 -2.70 -3.12
N HIS A 163 1.64 -1.53 -3.73
CA HIS A 163 1.25 -0.27 -3.09
C HIS A 163 -0.22 -0.25 -2.67
N SER A 164 -1.12 -0.89 -3.44
CA SER A 164 -2.53 -1.03 -3.07
C SER A 164 -2.72 -1.88 -1.82
N ASN A 165 -1.98 -2.99 -1.69
CA ASN A 165 -2.01 -3.84 -0.50
C ASN A 165 -1.48 -3.08 0.72
N GLU A 166 -0.36 -2.38 0.57
CA GLU A 166 0.23 -1.60 1.65
C GLU A 166 -0.74 -0.51 2.15
N ARG A 167 -1.40 0.23 1.25
CA ARG A 167 -2.42 1.23 1.61
C ARG A 167 -3.59 0.61 2.37
N VAL A 168 -4.17 -0.49 1.86
CA VAL A 168 -5.28 -1.20 2.52
C VAL A 168 -4.83 -1.72 3.89
N SER A 169 -3.64 -2.28 3.99
CA SER A 169 -3.07 -2.80 5.23
C SER A 169 -2.85 -1.71 6.28
N GLN A 170 -2.30 -0.58 5.88
CA GLN A 170 -2.12 0.59 6.75
C GLN A 170 -3.45 1.15 7.25
N GLN A 171 -4.42 1.31 6.35
CA GLN A 171 -5.75 1.80 6.70
C GLN A 171 -6.47 0.84 7.67
N THR A 172 -6.33 -0.47 7.44
CA THR A 172 -6.86 -1.51 8.32
C THR A 172 -6.20 -1.47 9.70
N ALA A 173 -4.87 -1.37 9.75
CA ALA A 173 -4.12 -1.29 11.01
C ALA A 173 -4.51 -0.03 11.83
N VAL A 174 -4.63 1.12 11.17
CA VAL A 174 -5.06 2.37 11.82
C VAL A 174 -6.48 2.27 12.34
N SER A 175 -7.44 1.80 11.54
CA SER A 175 -8.85 1.69 11.93
C SER A 175 -9.06 0.69 13.07
N GLN A 176 -8.37 -0.44 13.05
CA GLN A 176 -8.41 -1.41 14.15
C GLN A 176 -7.73 -0.86 15.42
N GLY A 177 -6.58 -0.19 15.29
CA GLY A 177 -5.92 0.47 16.40
C GLY A 177 -6.81 1.52 17.07
N MET A 178 -7.51 2.33 16.29
CA MET A 178 -8.48 3.32 16.80
C MET A 178 -9.66 2.64 17.52
N SER A 179 -10.21 1.57 16.96
CA SER A 179 -11.31 0.82 17.58
C SER A 179 -10.92 0.21 18.92
N ILE A 180 -9.72 -0.37 19.01
CA ILE A 180 -9.18 -0.93 20.28
C ILE A 180 -8.96 0.19 21.29
N THR A 181 -8.37 1.31 20.88
CA THR A 181 -8.14 2.46 21.76
C THR A 181 -9.46 3.02 22.29
N GLN A 182 -10.48 3.16 21.43
CA GLN A 182 -11.81 3.58 21.84
C GLN A 182 -12.46 2.61 22.82
N ALA A 183 -12.33 1.30 22.60
CA ALA A 183 -12.86 0.27 23.50
C ALA A 183 -12.17 0.28 24.87
N ILE A 184 -10.86 0.51 24.93
CA ILE A 184 -10.08 0.55 26.19
C ILE A 184 -10.33 1.86 26.95
N LEU A 185 -10.26 2.99 26.26
CA LEU A 185 -10.32 4.30 26.91
C LEU A 185 -11.76 4.75 27.18
N SER A 186 -12.76 4.21 26.46
CA SER A 186 -14.20 4.59 26.58
C SER A 186 -14.35 6.08 26.92
N PRO A 187 -13.91 7.01 26.09
CA PRO A 187 -13.84 8.42 26.45
C PRO A 187 -15.27 8.97 26.63
N GLN A 188 -15.76 8.96 27.89
CA GLN A 188 -17.05 9.52 28.27
C GLN A 188 -17.00 11.06 28.40
N SER A 189 -15.79 11.62 28.47
CA SER A 189 -15.56 13.06 28.61
C SER A 189 -15.37 13.74 27.25
N GLU A 190 -15.76 15.01 27.15
CA GLU A 190 -15.53 15.85 25.96
C GLU A 190 -14.03 15.96 25.61
N LEU A 191 -13.16 15.98 26.61
CA LEU A 191 -11.71 15.98 26.43
C LEU A 191 -11.21 14.67 25.78
N GLY A 192 -11.77 13.52 26.17
CA GLY A 192 -11.46 12.23 25.58
C GLY A 192 -11.91 12.12 24.12
N LYS A 193 -13.11 12.64 23.79
CA LYS A 193 -13.61 12.69 22.40
C LYS A 193 -12.76 13.60 21.52
N THR A 194 -12.35 14.76 22.04
CA THR A 194 -11.43 15.69 21.33
C THR A 194 -10.07 15.06 21.12
N GLY A 195 -9.51 14.39 22.14
CA GLY A 195 -8.23 13.67 22.03
C GLY A 195 -8.27 12.55 20.99
N MET A 196 -9.36 11.78 20.91
CA MET A 196 -9.55 10.74 19.90
C MET A 196 -9.70 11.32 18.47
N GLY A 197 -10.39 12.45 18.34
CA GLY A 197 -10.48 13.18 17.07
C GLY A 197 -9.11 13.65 16.57
N LEU A 198 -8.30 14.23 17.44
CA LEU A 198 -6.93 14.66 17.11
C LEU A 198 -5.99 13.50 16.78
N LEU A 199 -6.12 12.37 17.49
CA LEU A 199 -5.40 11.13 17.17
C LEU A 199 -5.79 10.60 15.78
N GLY A 200 -7.09 10.59 15.45
CA GLY A 200 -7.59 10.18 14.13
C GLY A 200 -7.04 11.04 13.00
N LEU A 201 -7.06 12.36 13.17
CA LEU A 201 -6.47 13.31 12.21
C LEU A 201 -4.96 13.16 12.13
N GLY A 202 -4.27 13.02 13.25
CA GLY A 202 -2.81 12.84 13.29
C GLY A 202 -2.35 11.56 12.58
N THR A 203 -3.07 10.44 12.72
CA THR A 203 -2.78 9.19 12.01
C THR A 203 -3.06 9.31 10.52
N GLN A 204 -4.16 9.96 10.13
CA GLN A 204 -4.51 10.14 8.73
C GLN A 204 -3.51 11.05 7.99
N TYR A 205 -3.15 12.19 8.55
CA TYR A 205 -2.25 13.14 7.90
C TYR A 205 -0.78 12.87 8.18
N GLY A 206 -0.42 12.34 9.35
CA GLY A 206 0.96 12.08 9.74
C GLY A 206 1.54 10.77 9.18
N ILE A 207 0.72 9.72 9.07
CA ILE A 207 1.18 8.39 8.64
C ILE A 207 0.90 8.17 7.15
N LEU A 208 -0.32 8.46 6.67
CA LEU A 208 -0.72 8.11 5.30
C LEU A 208 -0.10 9.03 4.23
N MET A 209 0.05 10.34 4.49
CA MET A 209 0.64 11.26 3.51
C MET A 209 2.13 11.02 3.23
N PRO A 210 3.02 10.84 4.22
CA PRO A 210 4.43 10.49 3.95
C PRO A 210 4.58 9.18 3.18
N TYR A 211 3.76 8.17 3.49
CA TYR A 211 3.77 6.89 2.77
C TYR A 211 3.31 7.03 1.32
N SER A 212 2.29 7.83 1.07
CA SER A 212 1.84 8.12 -0.29
C SER A 212 2.96 8.71 -1.16
N ARG A 213 3.73 9.67 -0.63
CA ARG A 213 4.90 10.22 -1.34
C ARG A 213 5.98 9.17 -1.62
N ALA A 214 6.22 8.28 -0.67
CA ALA A 214 7.18 7.20 -0.85
C ALA A 214 6.74 6.21 -1.93
N HIS A 215 5.44 5.88 -2.00
CA HIS A 215 4.88 5.06 -3.06
C HIS A 215 5.05 5.71 -4.43
N GLU A 216 4.78 7.01 -4.55
CA GLU A 216 4.92 7.74 -5.79
C GLU A 216 6.37 7.79 -6.28
N SER A 217 7.32 8.12 -5.39
CA SER A 217 8.75 8.12 -5.74
C SER A 217 9.25 6.72 -6.13
N GLU A 218 8.78 5.67 -5.46
CA GLU A 218 9.11 4.30 -5.80
C GLU A 218 8.54 3.91 -7.17
N ALA A 219 7.28 4.24 -7.45
CA ALA A 219 6.62 3.96 -8.72
C ALA A 219 7.26 4.74 -9.87
N ASP A 220 7.69 5.98 -9.64
CA ASP A 220 8.41 6.78 -10.63
C ASP A 220 9.73 6.12 -11.05
N ILE A 221 10.57 5.74 -10.09
CA ILE A 221 11.88 5.16 -10.38
C ILE A 221 11.74 3.77 -11.01
N TYR A 222 10.88 2.93 -10.45
CA TYR A 222 10.68 1.58 -10.96
C TYR A 222 9.97 1.59 -12.33
N GLY A 223 8.99 2.48 -12.50
CA GLY A 223 8.30 2.68 -13.79
C GLY A 223 9.21 3.23 -14.87
N LEU A 224 10.13 4.15 -14.50
CA LEU A 224 11.16 4.66 -15.41
C LEU A 224 12.09 3.54 -15.92
N ASP A 225 12.49 2.62 -15.02
CA ASP A 225 13.28 1.46 -15.39
C ASP A 225 12.51 0.50 -16.30
N LEU A 226 11.21 0.28 -16.04
CA LEU A 226 10.36 -0.59 -16.87
C LEU A 226 10.22 -0.05 -18.29
N MET A 227 9.88 1.24 -18.46
CA MET A 227 9.79 1.83 -19.79
C MET A 227 11.10 1.78 -20.55
N ALA A 228 12.22 2.03 -19.88
CA ALA A 228 13.55 1.96 -20.47
C ALA A 228 13.93 0.53 -20.92
N LYS A 229 13.65 -0.50 -20.08
CA LYS A 229 13.84 -1.92 -20.41
C LYS A 229 12.98 -2.39 -21.58
N ALA A 230 11.78 -1.79 -21.73
CA ALA A 230 10.90 -2.02 -22.88
C ALA A 230 11.37 -1.33 -24.16
N GLY A 231 12.39 -0.45 -24.10
CA GLY A 231 13.00 0.23 -25.24
C GLY A 231 12.51 1.67 -25.47
N PHE A 232 11.55 2.15 -24.67
CA PHE A 232 11.03 3.53 -24.71
C PHE A 232 12.03 4.55 -24.20
N ASP A 233 11.85 5.81 -24.59
CA ASP A 233 12.73 6.91 -24.17
C ASP A 233 12.37 7.41 -22.76
N PRO A 234 13.18 7.16 -21.73
CA PRO A 234 12.87 7.55 -20.36
C PRO A 234 12.83 9.08 -20.17
N ARG A 235 13.46 9.87 -21.07
CA ARG A 235 13.45 11.35 -21.00
C ARG A 235 12.05 11.92 -21.17
N GLU A 236 11.18 11.21 -21.89
CA GLU A 236 9.79 11.61 -22.11
C GLU A 236 8.93 11.55 -20.83
N SER A 237 9.37 10.87 -19.78
CA SER A 237 8.71 10.94 -18.48
C SER A 237 8.71 12.36 -17.90
N ILE A 238 9.80 13.13 -18.10
CA ILE A 238 9.89 14.51 -17.66
C ILE A 238 8.99 15.41 -18.51
N THR A 239 8.99 15.21 -19.84
CA THR A 239 8.13 15.93 -20.76
C THR A 239 6.65 15.72 -20.42
N LEU A 240 6.27 14.49 -20.08
CA LEU A 240 4.92 14.14 -19.61
C LEU A 240 4.52 14.98 -18.39
N TRP A 241 5.36 15.07 -17.37
CA TRP A 241 5.06 15.88 -16.16
C TRP A 241 4.85 17.35 -16.49
N VAL A 242 5.64 17.90 -17.44
CA VAL A 242 5.45 19.25 -17.95
C VAL A 242 4.10 19.39 -18.68
N ASN A 243 3.72 18.41 -19.49
CA ASN A 243 2.43 18.42 -20.17
C ASN A 243 1.26 18.31 -19.17
N MET A 244 1.35 17.41 -18.20
CA MET A 244 0.36 17.26 -17.12
C MET A 244 0.14 18.58 -16.36
N SER A 245 1.21 19.28 -16.02
CA SER A 245 1.13 20.56 -15.30
C SER A 245 0.45 21.66 -16.13
N LYS A 246 0.59 21.62 -17.46
CA LYS A 246 -0.05 22.59 -18.37
C LYS A 246 -1.51 22.25 -18.66
N ALA A 247 -1.84 20.97 -18.71
CA ALA A 247 -3.21 20.49 -19.02
C ALA A 247 -4.21 20.77 -17.89
N GLY A 248 -3.74 21.03 -16.66
CA GLY A 248 -4.58 21.17 -15.47
C GLY A 248 -5.47 22.42 -15.42
N GLY A 249 -5.18 23.49 -16.16
CA GLY A 249 -5.98 24.73 -16.10
C GLY A 249 -6.29 25.17 -14.66
N GLU A 250 -7.58 25.36 -14.34
CA GLU A 250 -8.05 25.68 -12.98
C GLU A 250 -8.09 24.46 -12.02
N SER A 251 -8.08 23.24 -12.58
CA SER A 251 -8.06 21.99 -11.81
C SER A 251 -6.99 21.04 -12.35
N PRO A 252 -6.17 20.41 -11.50
CA PRO A 252 -5.17 19.47 -11.97
C PRO A 252 -5.84 18.29 -12.69
N PRO A 253 -5.16 17.67 -13.70
CA PRO A 253 -5.63 16.42 -14.30
C PRO A 253 -5.95 15.37 -13.25
N GLU A 254 -6.92 14.48 -13.53
CA GLU A 254 -7.34 13.45 -12.56
C GLU A 254 -6.18 12.57 -12.12
N PHE A 255 -5.27 12.25 -13.03
CA PHE A 255 -4.03 11.54 -12.71
C PHE A 255 -3.22 12.23 -11.61
N MET A 256 -3.11 13.55 -11.62
CA MET A 256 -2.40 14.30 -10.58
C MET A 256 -3.17 14.36 -9.24
N SER A 257 -4.47 14.13 -9.25
CA SER A 257 -5.28 14.05 -8.03
C SER A 257 -5.10 12.71 -7.31
N THR A 258 -4.94 11.63 -8.06
CA THR A 258 -4.66 10.28 -7.56
C THR A 258 -3.18 10.04 -7.31
N HIS A 259 -2.31 10.72 -8.07
CA HIS A 259 -0.84 10.68 -8.00
C HIS A 259 -0.27 12.08 -7.79
N PRO A 260 -0.31 12.64 -6.56
CA PRO A 260 0.05 14.02 -6.32
C PRO A 260 1.47 14.35 -6.76
N ALA A 261 1.61 15.46 -7.51
CA ALA A 261 2.90 16.01 -7.82
C ALA A 261 3.53 16.61 -6.55
N HIS A 262 4.74 16.21 -6.25
CA HIS A 262 5.59 16.88 -5.27
C HIS A 262 6.89 17.31 -5.96
N GLU A 263 7.49 18.39 -5.46
CA GLU A 263 8.63 19.06 -6.08
C GLU A 263 9.84 18.14 -6.36
N THR A 264 9.95 17.02 -5.60
CA THR A 264 11.07 16.11 -5.74
C THR A 264 10.93 15.13 -6.89
N ARG A 265 9.72 14.85 -7.44
CA ARG A 265 9.51 13.81 -8.46
C ARG A 265 10.37 14.04 -9.71
N ILE A 266 10.32 15.23 -10.28
CA ILE A 266 11.12 15.58 -11.48
C ILE A 266 12.62 15.49 -11.15
N THR A 267 13.03 15.97 -9.98
CA THR A 267 14.43 15.92 -9.55
C THR A 267 14.91 14.49 -9.37
N ASP A 268 14.08 13.61 -8.78
CA ASP A 268 14.41 12.20 -8.58
C ASP A 268 14.49 11.45 -9.92
N LEU A 269 13.56 11.69 -10.84
CA LEU A 269 13.61 11.18 -12.21
C LEU A 269 14.88 11.64 -12.94
N GLN A 270 15.24 12.93 -12.85
CA GLN A 270 16.47 13.47 -13.46
C GLN A 270 17.73 12.81 -12.88
N LYS A 271 17.78 12.61 -11.58
CA LYS A 271 18.90 11.94 -10.91
C LYS A 271 19.04 10.48 -11.34
N HIS A 272 17.94 9.79 -11.57
CA HIS A 272 17.93 8.37 -12.00
C HIS A 272 18.09 8.20 -13.52
N MET A 273 17.90 9.25 -14.31
CA MET A 273 17.92 9.25 -15.77
C MET A 273 19.15 8.57 -16.41
N PRO A 274 20.40 8.78 -15.92
CA PRO A 274 21.56 8.11 -16.50
C PRO A 274 21.47 6.58 -16.43
N ALA A 275 20.92 6.03 -15.32
CA ALA A 275 20.72 4.59 -15.17
C ALA A 275 19.63 4.07 -16.13
N ALA A 276 18.52 4.79 -16.25
CA ALA A 276 17.43 4.43 -17.17
C ALA A 276 17.87 4.49 -18.64
N LEU A 277 18.66 5.48 -19.04
CA LEU A 277 19.22 5.55 -20.40
C LEU A 277 20.14 4.36 -20.73
N LYS A 278 20.92 3.88 -19.76
CA LYS A 278 21.73 2.68 -19.92
C LYS A 278 20.85 1.44 -20.14
N LEU A 279 19.76 1.27 -19.34
CA LEU A 279 18.78 0.19 -19.53
C LEU A 279 18.14 0.23 -20.92
N ARG A 280 17.77 1.42 -21.40
CA ARG A 280 17.25 1.60 -22.75
C ARG A 280 18.26 1.16 -23.80
N GLN A 281 19.52 1.58 -23.69
CA GLN A 281 20.59 1.17 -24.62
C GLN A 281 20.76 -0.34 -24.66
N GLU A 282 20.74 -0.99 -23.52
CA GLU A 282 20.80 -2.46 -23.42
C GLU A 282 19.58 -3.14 -24.05
N ALA A 283 18.39 -2.55 -23.88
CA ALA A 283 17.15 -3.02 -24.50
C ALA A 283 17.20 -2.90 -26.02
N GLN A 284 17.65 -1.75 -26.55
CA GLN A 284 17.81 -1.52 -27.98
C GLN A 284 18.84 -2.46 -28.60
N ALA A 285 19.94 -2.73 -27.92
CA ALA A 285 20.92 -3.73 -28.35
C ALA A 285 20.34 -5.16 -28.49
N LYS A 286 19.25 -5.45 -27.76
CA LYS A 286 18.46 -6.69 -27.84
C LYS A 286 17.30 -6.61 -28.85
N GLY A 287 17.23 -5.56 -29.66
CA GLY A 287 16.19 -5.36 -30.67
C GLY A 287 14.86 -4.80 -30.14
N LYS A 288 14.79 -4.37 -28.86
CA LYS A 288 13.59 -3.74 -28.32
C LYS A 288 13.53 -2.27 -28.75
N ASN A 289 12.66 -1.96 -29.67
CA ASN A 289 12.45 -0.62 -30.18
C ASN A 289 10.96 -0.50 -30.59
N PRO A 290 10.04 -0.30 -29.62
CA PRO A 290 8.61 -0.25 -29.92
C PRO A 290 8.28 0.86 -30.92
N GLN A 291 7.39 0.52 -31.88
CA GLN A 291 6.89 1.44 -32.91
C GLN A 291 5.35 1.39 -32.89
N CYS A 292 4.78 1.87 -31.77
CA CYS A 292 3.34 1.91 -31.56
C CYS A 292 2.72 3.09 -32.30
N LYS A 293 1.69 2.87 -33.12
CA LYS A 293 1.04 3.88 -33.99
C LYS A 293 -0.48 3.76 -33.91
#